data_04ca3b3e79b60b29e7c49ccb6fc23063
#
_entry.id   04ca3b3e79b60b29e7c49ccb6fc23063
#
_cell.length_a   1.000
_cell.length_b   1.000
_cell.length_c   1.000
_cell.angle_alpha   90.00
_cell.angle_beta   90.00
_cell.angle_gamma   90.00
#
_symmetry.space_group_name_H-M   'P 1'
#
loop_
_entity.id
_entity.type
_entity.pdbx_description
1 polymer ?
#
loop_
_entity_poly.entity_id
_entity_poly.type
_entity_poly.pdbx_seq_one_letter_code
_entity_poly.pdbx_strand_id
1 'polypeptide(L)'
;MKNILIVDDDVDISLKYKKWLEEEGDFNLTLINDPELAAQNFKPEDYDLVLIGFRMSIMDGFDLYNKLHKLSKKIEGTSPSKKEFRVCFMTSSIINYKVLAEIHPEFGEECYVCKKVQKDIFINHIYSLIP
;
A
#
# COMPACT_ATOMS: atom_id res chain seq x y z
N MET A 1 7.81 15.62 -4.45
CA MET A 1 8.07 14.28 -3.91
C MET A 1 6.77 13.47 -3.91
N LYS A 2 6.88 12.18 -4.07
CA LYS A 2 5.71 11.29 -4.02
C LYS A 2 5.42 10.90 -2.56
N ASN A 3 4.14 10.83 -2.22
CA ASN A 3 3.68 10.53 -0.87
C ASN A 3 3.28 9.06 -0.77
N ILE A 4 3.87 8.36 0.18
CA ILE A 4 3.63 6.93 0.42
C ILE A 4 3.13 6.72 1.84
N LEU A 5 2.01 6.00 1.96
CA LEU A 5 1.51 5.52 3.24
C LEU A 5 1.88 4.05 3.38
N ILE A 6 2.45 3.67 4.51
CA ILE A 6 2.72 2.28 4.85
C ILE A 6 1.80 1.88 6.00
N VAL A 7 0.99 0.86 5.80
CA VAL A 7 0.12 0.31 6.84
C VAL A 7 0.42 -1.16 7.02
N ASP A 8 1.02 -1.52 8.14
CA ASP A 8 1.33 -2.91 8.49
C ASP A 8 1.53 -2.99 9.99
N ASP A 9 0.95 -3.99 10.64
CA ASP A 9 1.14 -4.22 12.07
C ASP A 9 2.50 -4.87 12.40
N ASP A 10 3.25 -5.30 11.39
CA ASP A 10 4.64 -5.75 11.53
C ASP A 10 5.55 -4.52 11.59
N VAL A 11 5.88 -4.10 12.82
CA VAL A 11 6.62 -2.86 13.06
C VAL A 11 8.03 -2.91 12.46
N ASP A 12 8.74 -4.03 12.61
CA ASP A 12 10.13 -4.15 12.17
C ASP A 12 10.26 -4.04 10.66
N ILE A 13 9.39 -4.71 9.92
CA ILE A 13 9.39 -4.67 8.46
C ILE A 13 8.96 -3.29 7.96
N SER A 14 7.95 -2.69 8.57
CA SER A 14 7.48 -1.36 8.22
C SER A 14 8.58 -0.31 8.36
N LEU A 15 9.33 -0.36 9.46
CA LEU A 15 10.45 0.55 9.70
C LEU A 15 11.57 0.34 8.69
N LYS A 16 11.85 -0.91 8.34
CA LYS A 16 12.87 -1.26 7.35
C LYS A 16 12.52 -0.66 5.98
N TYR A 17 11.30 -0.83 5.53
CA TYR A 17 10.86 -0.28 4.24
C TYR A 17 10.83 1.24 4.26
N LYS A 18 10.36 1.83 5.35
CA LYS A 18 10.37 3.28 5.51
C LYS A 18 11.79 3.83 5.37
N LYS A 19 12.76 3.21 6.05
CA LYS A 19 14.16 3.61 5.97
C LYS A 19 14.70 3.49 4.54
N TRP A 20 14.44 2.37 3.88
CA TRP A 20 14.89 2.17 2.50
C TRP A 20 14.37 3.25 1.55
N LEU A 21 13.10 3.59 1.69
CA LEU A 21 12.47 4.60 0.84
C LEU A 21 12.94 6.01 1.17
N GLU A 22 13.14 6.32 2.45
CA GLU A 22 13.68 7.61 2.87
C GLU A 22 15.09 7.86 2.30
N GLU A 23 15.90 6.82 2.24
CA GLU A 23 17.26 6.91 1.70
C GLU A 23 17.30 7.32 0.22
N GLU A 24 16.23 7.08 -0.54
CA GLU A 24 16.13 7.50 -1.94
C GLU A 24 15.98 9.00 -2.11
N GLY A 25 15.40 9.69 -1.14
CA GLY A 25 15.23 11.15 -1.18
C GLY A 25 14.06 11.64 -2.03
N ASP A 26 13.29 10.74 -2.65
CA ASP A 26 12.19 11.07 -3.56
C ASP A 26 10.81 10.90 -2.95
N PHE A 27 10.72 10.44 -1.71
CA PHE A 27 9.46 10.05 -1.09
C PHE A 27 9.23 10.73 0.26
N ASN A 28 7.98 11.09 0.51
CA ASN A 28 7.48 11.44 1.84
C ASN A 28 6.76 10.20 2.40
N LEU A 29 7.19 9.73 3.56
CA LEU A 29 6.68 8.49 4.16
C LEU A 29 5.81 8.78 5.37
N THR A 30 4.66 8.14 5.42
CA THR A 30 3.79 8.07 6.60
C THR A 30 3.64 6.60 6.97
N LEU A 31 3.87 6.27 8.22
CA LEU A 31 3.78 4.90 8.73
C LEU A 31 2.70 4.81 9.80
N ILE A 32 1.75 3.93 9.61
CA ILE A 32 0.70 3.64 10.59
C ILE A 32 0.66 2.13 10.80
N ASN A 33 0.89 1.70 12.04
CA ASN A 33 0.93 0.26 12.36
C ASN A 33 -0.43 -0.31 12.79
N ASP A 34 -1.45 0.52 12.85
CA ASP A 34 -2.81 0.11 13.18
C ASP A 34 -3.73 0.35 11.97
N PRO A 35 -4.25 -0.71 11.33
CA PRO A 35 -5.08 -0.54 10.14
C PRO A 35 -6.40 0.20 10.40
N GLU A 36 -6.97 0.08 11.61
CA GLU A 36 -8.18 0.83 11.95
C GLU A 36 -7.91 2.33 12.05
N LEU A 37 -6.77 2.68 12.64
CA LEU A 37 -6.35 4.07 12.72
C LEU A 37 -6.07 4.65 11.33
N ALA A 38 -5.45 3.86 10.46
CA ALA A 38 -5.23 4.26 9.08
C ALA A 38 -6.55 4.55 8.36
N ALA A 39 -7.55 3.67 8.52
CA ALA A 39 -8.86 3.86 7.90
C ALA A 39 -9.58 5.09 8.43
N GLN A 40 -9.48 5.38 9.73
CA GLN A 40 -10.13 6.54 10.35
C GLN A 40 -9.59 7.87 9.83
N ASN A 41 -8.30 7.93 9.50
CA ASN A 41 -7.63 9.18 9.14
C ASN A 41 -7.25 9.27 7.66
N PHE A 42 -7.69 8.32 6.85
CA PHE A 42 -7.28 8.25 5.45
C PHE A 42 -7.87 9.37 4.60
N LYS A 43 -6.98 10.05 3.88
CA LYS A 43 -7.34 11.03 2.85
C LYS A 43 -6.69 10.60 1.55
N PRO A 44 -7.45 10.09 0.59
CA PRO A 44 -6.89 9.53 -0.64
C PRO A 44 -6.06 10.54 -1.45
N GLU A 45 -6.41 11.81 -1.39
CA GLU A 45 -5.70 12.87 -2.08
C GLU A 45 -4.29 13.12 -1.53
N ASP A 46 -3.99 12.64 -0.32
CA ASP A 46 -2.69 12.86 0.32
C ASP A 46 -1.63 11.87 -0.15
N TYR A 47 -2.02 10.77 -0.81
CA TYR A 47 -1.10 9.68 -1.12
C TYR A 47 -1.08 9.29 -2.59
N ASP A 48 0.13 9.01 -3.08
CA ASP A 48 0.36 8.44 -4.41
C ASP A 48 0.31 6.91 -4.38
N LEU A 49 0.78 6.33 -3.27
CA LEU A 49 0.88 4.88 -3.08
C LEU A 49 0.57 4.52 -1.64
N VAL A 50 -0.18 3.45 -1.45
CA VAL A 50 -0.41 2.86 -0.13
C VAL A 50 0.16 1.44 -0.14
N LEU A 51 1.15 1.21 0.72
CA LEU A 51 1.70 -0.12 0.96
C LEU A 51 0.94 -0.75 2.12
N ILE A 52 0.31 -1.89 1.88
CA ILE A 52 -0.56 -2.53 2.86
C ILE A 52 -0.05 -3.94 3.17
N GLY A 53 0.11 -4.26 4.44
CA GLY A 53 0.39 -5.62 4.87
C GLY A 53 -0.72 -6.57 4.43
N PHE A 54 -0.35 -7.67 3.76
CA PHE A 54 -1.34 -8.62 3.24
C PHE A 54 -2.08 -9.32 4.38
N ARG A 55 -1.35 -9.71 5.43
CA ARG A 55 -1.94 -10.29 6.64
C ARG A 55 -1.63 -9.43 7.86
N MET A 56 -2.66 -8.99 8.52
CA MET A 56 -2.58 -8.22 9.76
C MET A 56 -3.50 -8.86 10.81
N SER A 57 -3.29 -8.55 12.09
CA SER A 57 -4.01 -9.26 13.17
C SER A 57 -5.51 -8.96 13.24
N ILE A 58 -5.92 -7.74 12.88
CA ILE A 58 -7.32 -7.31 13.01
C ILE A 58 -8.09 -7.49 11.71
N MET A 59 -7.43 -7.26 10.58
CA MET A 59 -8.01 -7.38 9.25
C MET A 59 -6.91 -7.71 8.25
N ASP A 60 -7.25 -8.28 7.10
CA ASP A 60 -6.27 -8.48 6.05
C ASP A 60 -6.14 -7.24 5.16
N GLY A 61 -5.17 -7.28 4.23
CA GLY A 61 -4.89 -6.15 3.36
C GLY A 61 -6.04 -5.81 2.41
N PHE A 62 -6.78 -6.81 1.95
CA PHE A 62 -7.94 -6.58 1.09
C PHE A 62 -9.08 -5.89 1.85
N ASP A 63 -9.31 -6.28 3.11
CA ASP A 63 -10.31 -5.62 3.96
C ASP A 63 -9.98 -4.15 4.15
N LEU A 64 -8.71 -3.84 4.43
CA LEU A 64 -8.29 -2.46 4.57
C LEU A 64 -8.42 -1.70 3.25
N TYR A 65 -7.97 -2.28 2.14
CA TYR A 65 -8.11 -1.65 0.83
C TYR A 65 -9.57 -1.29 0.54
N ASN A 66 -10.49 -2.21 0.82
CA ASN A 66 -11.92 -1.95 0.60
C ASN A 66 -12.43 -0.79 1.43
N LYS A 67 -11.99 -0.67 2.69
CA LYS A 67 -12.35 0.47 3.54
C LYS A 67 -11.80 1.78 2.99
N LEU A 68 -10.54 1.79 2.58
CA LEU A 68 -9.91 3.00 2.02
C LEU A 68 -10.57 3.41 0.71
N HIS A 69 -10.91 2.44 -0.13
CA HIS A 69 -11.57 2.69 -1.41
C HIS A 69 -12.98 3.27 -1.23
N LYS A 70 -13.73 2.77 -0.26
CA LYS A 70 -15.05 3.33 0.10
C LYS A 70 -14.94 4.77 0.60
N LEU A 71 -13.91 5.06 1.38
CA LEU A 71 -13.67 6.42 1.87
C LEU A 71 -13.35 7.37 0.72
N SER A 72 -12.61 6.92 -0.30
CA SER A 72 -12.33 7.74 -1.47
C SER A 72 -13.58 8.03 -2.29
N LYS A 73 -14.56 7.12 -2.31
CA LYS A 73 -15.84 7.32 -3.01
C LYS A 73 -16.80 8.22 -2.25
N LYS A 74 -16.74 8.27 -0.93
CA LYS A 74 -17.63 9.11 -0.11
C LYS A 74 -17.44 10.61 -0.30
N ILE A 75 -16.34 11.00 -0.91
CA ILE A 75 -16.07 12.40 -1.23
C ILE A 75 -16.61 12.73 -2.65
N GLU A 76 -17.40 11.84 -3.24
CA GLU A 76 -18.10 12.11 -4.50
C GLU A 76 -19.13 13.21 -4.30
N GLY A 77 -19.14 14.17 -5.21
CA GLY A 77 -19.89 15.42 -5.13
C GLY A 77 -18.95 16.61 -5.18
N THR A 78 -17.70 16.38 -4.93
CA THR A 78 -16.62 17.31 -5.23
C THR A 78 -15.89 16.79 -6.46
N SER A 79 -15.50 17.62 -7.32
CA SER A 79 -14.72 17.49 -8.55
C SER A 79 -14.34 16.06 -9.02
N PRO A 80 -14.61 15.69 -10.29
CA PRO A 80 -14.22 14.39 -10.85
C PRO A 80 -12.72 14.20 -11.05
N SER A 81 -11.88 15.14 -10.68
CA SER A 81 -10.42 15.08 -10.82
C SER A 81 -9.70 14.38 -9.67
N LYS A 82 -10.39 13.52 -8.93
CA LYS A 82 -9.75 12.81 -7.84
C LYS A 82 -8.70 11.83 -8.33
N LYS A 83 -7.51 12.08 -7.86
CA LYS A 83 -6.38 11.19 -7.96
C LYS A 83 -6.69 9.89 -7.21
N GLU A 84 -6.78 8.80 -7.93
CA GLU A 84 -6.83 7.49 -7.31
C GLU A 84 -5.44 7.14 -6.77
N PHE A 85 -5.41 6.61 -5.56
CA PHE A 85 -4.17 6.11 -5.00
C PHE A 85 -3.87 4.72 -5.58
N ARG A 86 -2.60 4.40 -5.73
CA ARG A 86 -2.16 3.05 -6.07
C ARG A 86 -1.96 2.24 -4.80
N VAL A 87 -2.12 0.92 -4.91
CA VAL A 87 -1.94 0.01 -3.79
C VAL A 87 -0.89 -1.04 -4.12
N CYS A 88 -0.11 -1.42 -3.10
CA CYS A 88 0.79 -2.57 -3.18
C CYS A 88 0.67 -3.35 -1.88
N PHE A 89 0.34 -4.63 -1.99
CA PHE A 89 0.23 -5.52 -0.84
C PHE A 89 1.59 -6.16 -0.56
N MET A 90 1.99 -6.13 0.72
CA MET A 90 3.25 -6.70 1.19
C MET A 90 2.99 -8.06 1.82
N THR A 91 3.60 -9.11 1.29
CA THR A 91 3.33 -10.48 1.71
C THR A 91 4.57 -11.13 2.30
N SER A 92 4.40 -11.97 3.33
CA SER A 92 5.51 -12.69 3.97
C SER A 92 5.85 -14.01 3.28
N SER A 93 5.08 -14.43 2.30
CA SER A 93 5.27 -15.70 1.60
C SER A 93 5.11 -15.55 0.10
N ILE A 94 5.58 -16.54 -0.64
CA ILE A 94 5.37 -16.60 -2.09
C ILE A 94 3.88 -16.78 -2.34
N ILE A 95 3.33 -15.90 -3.17
CA ILE A 95 1.91 -15.91 -3.50
C ILE A 95 1.69 -16.63 -4.82
N ASN A 96 0.62 -17.44 -4.89
CA ASN A 96 0.13 -17.94 -6.15
C ASN A 96 -0.73 -16.86 -6.82
N TYR A 97 -0.12 -16.09 -7.71
CA TYR A 97 -0.80 -15.00 -8.40
C TYR A 97 -1.99 -15.46 -9.24
N LYS A 98 -2.00 -16.70 -9.71
CA LYS A 98 -3.13 -17.24 -10.48
C LYS A 98 -4.38 -17.33 -9.61
N VAL A 99 -4.24 -17.81 -8.38
CA VAL A 99 -5.35 -17.90 -7.44
C VAL A 99 -5.85 -16.51 -7.05
N LEU A 100 -4.92 -15.58 -6.79
CA LEU A 100 -5.29 -14.22 -6.45
C LEU A 100 -6.00 -13.51 -7.60
N ALA A 101 -5.56 -13.74 -8.84
CA ALA A 101 -6.20 -13.15 -10.02
C ALA A 101 -7.63 -13.64 -10.21
N GLU A 102 -7.95 -14.87 -9.79
CA GLU A 102 -9.31 -15.39 -9.81
C GLU A 102 -10.20 -14.73 -8.76
N ILE A 103 -9.67 -14.50 -7.55
CA ILE A 103 -10.42 -13.93 -6.43
C ILE A 103 -10.51 -12.40 -6.55
N HIS A 104 -9.42 -11.76 -6.95
CA HIS A 104 -9.31 -10.30 -7.07
C HIS A 104 -8.70 -9.92 -8.41
N PRO A 105 -9.48 -10.04 -9.50
CA PRO A 105 -8.96 -9.76 -10.85
C PRO A 105 -8.59 -8.29 -11.07
N GLU A 106 -9.04 -7.40 -10.20
CA GLU A 106 -8.70 -5.97 -10.25
C GLU A 106 -7.24 -5.66 -9.92
N PHE A 107 -6.51 -6.62 -9.31
CA PHE A 107 -5.11 -6.44 -8.95
C PHE A 107 -4.19 -7.28 -9.83
N GLY A 108 -3.24 -6.65 -10.52
CA GLY A 108 -2.19 -7.36 -11.26
C GLY A 108 -1.03 -7.78 -10.34
N GLU A 109 -0.06 -8.50 -10.89
CA GLU A 109 1.12 -8.95 -10.14
C GLU A 109 1.90 -7.78 -9.55
N GLU A 110 1.88 -6.63 -10.20
CA GLU A 110 2.58 -5.41 -9.76
C GLU A 110 2.03 -4.88 -8.43
N CYS A 111 0.83 -5.30 -8.04
CA CYS A 111 0.22 -4.89 -6.77
C CYS A 111 0.69 -5.71 -5.57
N TYR A 112 1.64 -6.61 -5.77
CA TYR A 112 2.14 -7.46 -4.68
C TYR A 112 3.66 -7.41 -4.62
N VAL A 113 4.20 -7.40 -3.39
CA VAL A 113 5.64 -7.50 -3.14
C VAL A 113 5.90 -8.42 -1.95
N CYS A 114 6.95 -9.24 -2.06
CA CYS A 114 7.34 -10.13 -0.96
C CYS A 114 8.15 -9.38 0.09
N LYS A 115 7.82 -9.55 1.37
CA LYS A 115 8.55 -8.92 2.49
C LYS A 115 10.01 -9.38 2.62
N LYS A 116 10.37 -10.50 1.98
CA LYS A 116 11.73 -11.03 1.99
C LYS A 116 12.57 -10.56 0.81
N VAL A 117 12.06 -9.68 -0.02
CA VAL A 117 12.76 -9.18 -1.19
C VAL A 117 13.96 -8.31 -0.78
N GLN A 118 15.00 -8.31 -1.63
CA GLN A 118 16.17 -7.45 -1.43
C GLN A 118 15.82 -5.99 -1.68
N LYS A 119 16.62 -5.10 -1.08
CA LYS A 119 16.38 -3.66 -1.12
C LYS A 119 16.24 -3.12 -2.53
N ASP A 120 17.19 -3.44 -3.42
CA ASP A 120 17.19 -2.94 -4.79
C ASP A 120 15.96 -3.40 -5.59
N ILE A 121 15.52 -4.64 -5.40
CA ILE A 121 14.33 -5.18 -6.03
C ILE A 121 13.08 -4.45 -5.51
N PHE A 122 13.00 -4.24 -4.21
CA PHE A 122 11.90 -3.50 -3.60
C PHE A 122 11.82 -2.07 -4.13
N ILE A 123 12.93 -1.36 -4.13
CA ILE A 123 12.98 0.03 -4.57
C ILE A 123 12.60 0.15 -6.06
N ASN A 124 13.12 -0.73 -6.91
CA ASN A 124 12.76 -0.74 -8.32
C ASN A 124 11.27 -1.01 -8.53
N HIS A 125 10.71 -1.90 -7.72
CA HIS A 125 9.27 -2.19 -7.78
C HIS A 125 8.44 -0.95 -7.44
N ILE A 126 8.82 -0.22 -6.39
CA ILE A 126 8.12 1.01 -5.99
C ILE A 126 8.19 2.07 -7.10
N TYR A 127 9.36 2.28 -7.69
CA TYR A 127 9.48 3.23 -8.81
C TYR A 127 8.63 2.81 -10.02
N SER A 128 8.43 1.52 -10.24
CA SER A 128 7.56 1.05 -11.33
C SER A 128 6.08 1.39 -11.10
N LEU A 129 5.67 1.49 -9.84
CA LEU A 129 4.29 1.83 -9.48
C LEU A 129 4.02 3.34 -9.51
N ILE A 130 5.00 4.14 -9.13
CA ILE A 130 4.89 5.61 -9.05
C ILE A 130 6.14 6.28 -9.65
N PRO A 131 6.30 6.21 -10.98
CA PRO A 131 7.48 6.75 -11.65
C PRO A 131 7.63 8.26 -11.51
#